data_812bf475baf0d815b4a2d95eeb426a5e
#
_entry.id   812bf475baf0d815b4a2d95eeb426a5e
#
_cell.length_a   1.000
_cell.length_b   1.000
_cell.length_c   1.000
_cell.angle_alpha   90.00
_cell.angle_beta   90.00
_cell.angle_gamma   90.00
#
_symmetry.space_group_name_H-M   'P 1'
#
loop_
_entity.id
_entity.type
_entity.pdbx_description
1 polymer ?
#
loop_
_entity_poly.entity_id
_entity_poly.type
_entity_poly.pdbx_seq_one_letter_code
_entity_poly.pdbx_strand_id
1 'polypeptide(L)'
;MTLKRQLVGKIGEEAAAQYLQQQGYIIITNNYRCPIGEIDIIARDQRVTVLIEVRTRTSLAYGSPEESITAEKARRLKRLALSYLQAYHLSATPCRIDLVAVMVDRETHQVKSIKHIKGILNG
;
A
#
# COMPACT_ATOMS: atom_id res chain seq x y z
N MET A 1 -20.62 -0.37 -3.13
CA MET A 1 -19.80 -0.34 -1.91
C MET A 1 -20.50 0.48 -0.84
N THR A 2 -20.56 0.02 0.39
CA THR A 2 -21.18 0.73 1.47
C THR A 2 -20.30 1.86 2.01
N LEU A 3 -20.91 2.89 2.60
CA LEU A 3 -20.17 3.96 3.26
C LEU A 3 -19.24 3.42 4.35
N LYS A 4 -19.67 2.36 5.04
CA LYS A 4 -18.88 1.74 6.09
C LYS A 4 -17.57 1.16 5.55
N ARG A 5 -17.61 0.49 4.40
CA ARG A 5 -16.40 -0.04 3.75
C ARG A 5 -15.45 1.07 3.33
N GLN A 6 -15.99 2.16 2.79
CA GLN A 6 -15.19 3.30 2.40
C GLN A 6 -14.51 3.93 3.60
N LEU A 7 -15.23 4.05 4.70
CA LEU A 7 -14.69 4.61 5.94
C LEU A 7 -13.57 3.74 6.49
N VAL A 8 -13.76 2.42 6.54
CA VAL A 8 -12.74 1.49 7.03
C VAL A 8 -11.49 1.56 6.17
N GLY A 9 -11.66 1.60 4.84
CA GLY A 9 -10.52 1.74 3.93
C GLY A 9 -9.75 3.02 4.16
N LYS A 10 -10.46 4.13 4.37
CA LYS A 10 -9.81 5.41 4.63
C LYS A 10 -9.04 5.40 5.95
N ILE A 11 -9.63 4.81 6.99
CA ILE A 11 -8.95 4.65 8.28
C ILE A 11 -7.65 3.86 8.10
N GLY A 12 -7.70 2.77 7.35
CA GLY A 12 -6.54 1.95 7.10
C GLY A 12 -5.45 2.69 6.36
N GLU A 13 -5.81 3.45 5.32
CA GLU A 13 -4.83 4.22 4.54
C GLU A 13 -4.18 5.32 5.38
N GLU A 14 -4.96 6.02 6.20
CA GLU A 14 -4.42 7.04 7.09
C GLU A 14 -3.49 6.43 8.14
N ALA A 15 -3.88 5.30 8.72
CA ALA A 15 -3.05 4.59 9.68
C ALA A 15 -1.75 4.11 9.06
N ALA A 16 -1.81 3.59 7.83
CA ALA A 16 -0.63 3.15 7.10
C ALA A 16 0.34 4.30 6.86
N ALA A 17 -0.18 5.46 6.43
CA ALA A 17 0.66 6.63 6.19
C ALA A 17 1.36 7.11 7.47
N GLN A 18 0.63 7.18 8.58
CA GLN A 18 1.20 7.57 9.86
C GLN A 18 2.27 6.59 10.33
N TYR A 19 1.99 5.30 10.19
CA TYR A 19 2.95 4.25 10.54
C TYR A 19 4.24 4.41 9.74
N LEU A 20 4.13 4.61 8.43
CA LEU A 20 5.30 4.75 7.56
C LEU A 20 6.13 5.98 7.94
N GLN A 21 5.47 7.09 8.25
CA GLN A 21 6.17 8.29 8.70
C GLN A 21 6.92 8.05 10.00
N GLN A 22 6.33 7.32 10.93
CA GLN A 22 6.98 6.96 12.18
C GLN A 22 8.19 6.06 11.95
N GLN A 23 8.18 5.27 10.88
CA GLN A 23 9.32 4.43 10.50
C GLN A 23 10.38 5.19 9.71
N GLY A 24 10.20 6.48 9.51
CA GLY A 24 11.18 7.30 8.81
C GLY A 24 10.94 7.45 7.31
N TYR A 25 9.83 6.93 6.79
CA TYR A 25 9.50 7.09 5.38
C TYR A 25 8.98 8.50 5.11
N ILE A 26 9.32 9.03 3.95
CA ILE A 26 8.77 10.31 3.49
C ILE A 26 7.64 10.02 2.54
N ILE A 27 6.42 10.43 2.90
CA ILE A 27 5.25 10.22 2.04
C ILE A 27 5.32 11.23 0.89
N ILE A 28 5.37 10.72 -0.33
CA ILE A 28 5.42 11.57 -1.53
C ILE A 28 4.01 11.90 -1.99
N THR A 29 3.13 10.91 -2.08
CA THR A 29 1.76 11.15 -2.46
C THR A 29 0.86 10.01 -1.97
N ASN A 30 -0.39 10.34 -1.76
CA ASN A 30 -1.45 9.38 -1.44
C ASN A 30 -2.37 9.26 -2.65
N ASN A 31 -2.86 8.04 -2.90
CA ASN A 31 -3.85 7.78 -3.96
C ASN A 31 -3.38 8.27 -5.32
N TYR A 32 -2.17 7.86 -5.70
CA TYR A 32 -1.63 8.17 -7.01
C TYR A 32 -2.45 7.45 -8.09
N ARG A 33 -2.89 8.20 -9.09
CA ARG A 33 -3.69 7.65 -10.19
C ARG A 33 -3.04 7.90 -11.53
N CYS A 34 -3.14 6.91 -12.42
CA CYS A 34 -2.68 7.02 -13.79
C CYS A 34 -3.56 6.10 -14.66
N PRO A 35 -3.41 6.14 -16.00
CA PRO A 35 -4.26 5.31 -16.88
C PRO A 35 -4.21 3.82 -16.58
N ILE A 36 -3.12 3.30 -16.04
CA ILE A 36 -2.97 1.87 -15.73
C ILE A 36 -3.74 1.48 -14.46
N GLY A 37 -3.88 2.40 -13.51
CA GLY A 37 -4.55 2.13 -12.24
C GLY A 37 -4.10 3.10 -11.17
N GLU A 38 -4.17 2.67 -9.91
CA GLU A 38 -3.79 3.54 -8.79
C GLU A 38 -2.89 2.82 -7.80
N ILE A 39 -2.12 3.62 -7.06
CA ILE A 39 -1.24 3.16 -5.99
C ILE A 39 -1.67 3.90 -4.72
N ASP A 40 -1.88 3.15 -3.63
CA ASP A 40 -2.40 3.73 -2.40
C ASP A 40 -1.47 4.77 -1.80
N ILE A 41 -0.19 4.46 -1.69
CA ILE A 41 0.81 5.37 -1.15
C ILE A 41 2.11 5.21 -1.93
N ILE A 42 2.73 6.35 -2.27
CA ILE A 42 4.08 6.36 -2.79
C ILE A 42 4.93 7.10 -1.76
N ALA A 43 6.02 6.47 -1.34
CA ALA A 43 6.90 7.00 -0.31
C ALA A 43 8.36 6.82 -0.71
N ARG A 44 9.24 7.42 0.07
CA ARG A 44 10.68 7.23 -0.10
C ARG A 44 11.27 6.76 1.23
N ASP A 45 12.01 5.67 1.16
CA ASP A 45 12.80 5.14 2.26
C ASP A 45 14.27 5.37 1.91
N GLN A 46 14.83 6.45 2.42
CA GLN A 46 16.18 6.92 2.04
C GLN A 46 16.24 7.13 0.52
N ARG A 47 16.97 6.30 -0.22
CA ARG A 47 17.11 6.43 -1.68
C ARG A 47 16.11 5.57 -2.45
N VAL A 48 15.36 4.73 -1.75
CA VAL A 48 14.46 3.78 -2.39
C VAL A 48 13.08 4.39 -2.56
N THR A 49 12.56 4.35 -3.77
CA THR A 49 11.16 4.68 -4.02
C THR A 49 10.34 3.46 -3.67
N VAL A 50 9.35 3.65 -2.79
CA VAL A 50 8.53 2.54 -2.31
C VAL A 50 7.08 2.79 -2.70
N LEU A 51 6.51 1.85 -3.44
CA LEU A 51 5.10 1.84 -3.76
C LEU A 51 4.40 0.93 -2.76
N ILE A 52 3.35 1.42 -2.12
CA ILE A 52 2.74 0.70 -1.01
C ILE A 52 1.29 0.40 -1.33
N GLU A 53 0.97 -0.90 -1.26
CA GLU A 53 -0.41 -1.38 -1.33
C GLU A 53 -0.90 -1.51 0.10
N VAL A 54 -2.04 -0.90 0.39
CA VAL A 54 -2.65 -0.96 1.72
C VAL A 54 -3.83 -1.92 1.67
N ARG A 55 -3.86 -2.87 2.59
CA ARG A 55 -4.98 -3.80 2.76
C ARG A 55 -5.57 -3.61 4.13
N THR A 56 -6.83 -3.22 4.18
CA THR A 56 -7.55 -3.01 5.44
C THR A 56 -8.56 -4.13 5.61
N ARG A 57 -8.54 -4.76 6.78
CA ARG A 57 -9.43 -5.87 7.11
C ARG A 57 -10.05 -5.65 8.47
N THR A 58 -11.26 -6.16 8.64
CA THR A 58 -11.92 -6.23 9.97
C THR A 58 -11.88 -7.65 10.52
N SER A 59 -11.52 -8.64 9.70
CA SER A 59 -11.34 -10.01 10.12
C SER A 59 -10.42 -10.73 9.14
N LEU A 60 -9.92 -11.93 9.53
CA LEU A 60 -9.11 -12.78 8.66
C LEU A 60 -9.93 -13.92 8.06
N ALA A 61 -11.27 -13.79 8.07
CA ALA A 61 -12.17 -14.85 7.59
C ALA A 61 -11.91 -15.24 6.13
N TYR A 62 -11.37 -14.33 5.32
CA TYR A 62 -11.12 -14.58 3.89
C TYR A 62 -9.63 -14.71 3.59
N GLY A 63 -8.85 -15.12 4.57
CA GLY A 63 -7.41 -15.33 4.41
C GLY A 63 -6.57 -14.14 4.85
N SER A 64 -5.27 -14.29 4.74
CA SER A 64 -4.34 -13.23 5.11
C SER A 64 -4.28 -12.15 4.03
N PRO A 65 -3.88 -10.92 4.40
CA PRO A 65 -3.68 -9.86 3.39
C PRO A 65 -2.69 -10.25 2.30
N GLU A 66 -1.65 -10.99 2.64
CA GLU A 66 -0.64 -11.44 1.67
C GLU A 66 -1.26 -12.31 0.58
N GLU A 67 -2.23 -13.14 0.94
CA GLU A 67 -2.91 -14.00 -0.01
C GLU A 67 -3.76 -13.24 -1.02
N SER A 68 -4.08 -11.96 -0.72
CA SER A 68 -4.85 -11.12 -1.63
C SER A 68 -4.02 -10.61 -2.82
N ILE A 69 -2.69 -10.78 -2.77
CA ILE A 69 -1.82 -10.35 -3.86
C ILE A 69 -1.67 -11.50 -4.85
N THR A 70 -2.58 -11.55 -5.81
CA THR A 70 -2.57 -12.56 -6.87
C THR A 70 -1.46 -12.27 -7.88
N ALA A 71 -1.15 -13.26 -8.74
CA ALA A 71 -0.18 -13.05 -9.81
C ALA A 71 -0.58 -11.91 -10.74
N GLU A 72 -1.87 -11.79 -11.03
CA GLU A 72 -2.38 -10.69 -11.85
C GLU A 72 -2.18 -9.34 -11.17
N LYS A 73 -2.48 -9.25 -9.88
CA LYS A 73 -2.27 -8.04 -9.09
C LYS A 73 -0.78 -7.67 -9.06
N ALA A 74 0.09 -8.67 -8.86
CA ALA A 74 1.53 -8.46 -8.84
C ALA A 74 2.03 -7.87 -10.17
N ARG A 75 1.54 -8.41 -11.29
CA ARG A 75 1.90 -7.88 -12.62
C ARG A 75 1.45 -6.43 -12.79
N ARG A 76 0.24 -6.11 -12.32
CA ARG A 76 -0.27 -4.75 -12.41
C ARG A 76 0.55 -3.80 -11.56
N LEU A 77 0.91 -4.21 -10.34
CA LEU A 77 1.75 -3.39 -9.46
C LEU A 77 3.12 -3.12 -10.08
N LYS A 78 3.72 -4.11 -10.73
CA LYS A 78 4.98 -3.91 -11.43
C LYS A 78 4.86 -2.90 -12.57
N ARG A 79 3.78 -2.99 -13.34
CA ARG A 79 3.54 -2.05 -14.44
C ARG A 79 3.32 -0.63 -13.92
N LEU A 80 2.59 -0.49 -12.80
CA LEU A 80 2.39 0.79 -12.16
C LEU A 80 3.71 1.37 -11.69
N ALA A 81 4.56 0.54 -11.08
CA ALA A 81 5.86 0.98 -10.60
C ALA A 81 6.73 1.50 -11.75
N LEU A 82 6.83 0.74 -12.84
CA LEU A 82 7.61 1.15 -14.00
C LEU A 82 7.08 2.45 -14.60
N SER A 83 5.76 2.58 -14.68
CA SER A 83 5.12 3.79 -15.21
C SER A 83 5.44 5.01 -14.35
N TYR A 84 5.36 4.87 -13.02
CA TYR A 84 5.68 5.95 -12.10
C TYR A 84 7.14 6.37 -12.21
N LEU A 85 8.06 5.39 -12.15
CA LEU A 85 9.49 5.68 -12.22
C LEU A 85 9.86 6.39 -13.53
N GLN A 86 9.27 5.95 -14.63
CA GLN A 86 9.53 6.56 -15.93
C GLN A 86 9.00 7.99 -15.99
N ALA A 87 7.78 8.21 -15.48
CA ALA A 87 7.14 9.53 -15.52
C ALA A 87 7.92 10.57 -14.71
N TYR A 88 8.59 10.15 -13.65
CA TYR A 88 9.31 11.07 -12.76
C TYR A 88 10.82 10.94 -12.87
N HIS A 89 11.30 10.32 -13.97
CA HIS A 89 12.73 10.19 -14.27
C HIS A 89 13.52 9.47 -13.17
N LEU A 90 12.91 8.44 -12.59
CA LEU A 90 13.48 7.67 -11.49
C LEU A 90 13.85 6.25 -11.92
N SER A 91 13.88 5.95 -13.23
CA SER A 91 14.08 4.59 -13.72
C SER A 91 15.42 3.98 -13.33
N ALA A 92 16.43 4.82 -13.05
CA ALA A 92 17.75 4.34 -12.62
C ALA A 92 17.86 4.23 -11.10
N THR A 93 16.81 4.54 -10.35
CA THR A 93 16.84 4.51 -8.89
C THR A 93 16.23 3.20 -8.37
N PRO A 94 16.65 2.76 -7.18
CA PRO A 94 16.05 1.56 -6.61
C PRO A 94 14.58 1.77 -6.25
N CYS A 95 13.80 0.70 -6.44
CA CYS A 95 12.37 0.72 -6.19
C CYS A 95 11.95 -0.57 -5.49
N ARG A 96 10.96 -0.45 -4.64
CA ARG A 96 10.42 -1.61 -3.91
C ARG A 96 8.92 -1.47 -3.82
N ILE A 97 8.21 -2.60 -3.79
CA ILE A 97 6.77 -2.61 -3.58
C ILE A 97 6.50 -3.31 -2.26
N ASP A 98 5.84 -2.60 -1.37
CA ASP A 98 5.52 -3.09 -0.02
C ASP A 98 4.03 -3.27 0.15
N LEU A 99 3.65 -4.10 1.11
CA LEU A 99 2.28 -4.27 1.57
C LEU A 99 2.18 -3.81 3.01
N VAL A 100 1.21 -2.96 3.30
CA VAL A 100 0.87 -2.60 4.68
C VAL A 100 -0.54 -3.10 4.95
N ALA A 101 -0.66 -4.03 5.87
CA ALA A 101 -1.92 -4.64 6.24
C ALA A 101 -2.39 -4.05 7.56
N VAL A 102 -3.60 -3.47 7.55
CA VAL A 102 -4.16 -2.81 8.73
C VAL A 102 -5.40 -3.58 9.17
N MET A 103 -5.42 -3.98 10.44
CA MET A 103 -6.59 -4.61 11.05
C MET A 103 -7.34 -3.56 11.85
N VAL A 104 -8.62 -3.41 11.55
CA VAL A 104 -9.49 -2.40 12.19
C VAL A 104 -10.62 -3.12 12.91
N ASP A 105 -10.95 -2.66 14.11
CA ASP A 105 -12.08 -3.20 14.85
C ASP A 105 -13.38 -2.88 14.12
N ARG A 106 -14.21 -3.91 13.93
CA ARG A 106 -15.45 -3.78 13.16
C ARG A 106 -16.43 -2.77 13.77
N GLU A 107 -16.47 -2.69 15.09
CA GLU A 107 -17.46 -1.87 15.79
C GLU A 107 -16.91 -0.48 16.14
N THR A 108 -15.72 -0.44 16.74
CA THR A 108 -15.13 0.81 17.21
C THR A 108 -14.39 1.56 16.12
N HIS A 109 -14.01 0.88 15.03
CA HIS A 109 -13.18 1.40 13.95
C HIS A 109 -11.77 1.80 14.42
N GLN A 110 -11.34 1.28 15.55
CA GLN A 110 -9.98 1.50 16.03
C GLN A 110 -9.01 0.54 15.33
N VAL A 111 -7.82 1.04 15.07
CA VAL A 111 -6.76 0.22 14.48
C VAL A 111 -6.25 -0.76 15.54
N LYS A 112 -6.34 -2.06 15.22
CA LYS A 112 -5.92 -3.12 16.13
C LYS A 112 -4.48 -3.52 15.91
N SER A 113 -4.02 -3.54 14.67
CA SER A 113 -2.66 -3.94 14.34
C SER A 113 -2.27 -3.46 12.96
N ILE A 114 -0.97 -3.31 12.74
CA ILE A 114 -0.40 -2.99 11.43
C ILE A 114 0.73 -3.97 11.18
N LYS A 115 0.71 -4.59 10.00
CA LYS A 115 1.77 -5.48 9.55
C LYS A 115 2.36 -4.93 8.26
N HIS A 116 3.66 -4.72 8.25
CA HIS A 116 4.38 -4.18 7.09
C HIS A 116 5.23 -5.28 6.48
N ILE A 117 5.00 -5.58 5.21
CA ILE A 117 5.74 -6.60 4.48
C ILE A 117 6.50 -5.90 3.36
N LYS A 118 7.81 -5.87 3.47
CA LYS A 118 8.68 -5.19 2.50
C LYS A 118 9.00 -6.10 1.34
N GLY A 119 8.99 -5.53 0.13
CA GLY A 119 9.45 -6.24 -1.06
C GLY A 119 8.59 -7.44 -1.43
N ILE A 120 7.28 -7.25 -1.56
CA ILE A 120 6.34 -8.36 -1.80
C ILE A 120 6.45 -8.98 -3.19
N LEU A 121 7.16 -8.34 -4.11
CA LEU A 121 7.33 -8.84 -5.48
C LEU A 121 8.74 -9.31 -5.78
N ASN A 122 9.53 -9.54 -4.74
CA ASN A 122 10.87 -10.09 -4.89
C ASN A 122 10.74 -11.58 -5.16
N GLY A 123 11.04 -11.96 -6.34
CA GLY A 123 10.95 -13.36 -6.66
C GLY A 123 11.94 -13.72 -7.69
#